data_09ca79b920d848a191013f3c62efafcf
#
_entry.id   09ca79b920d848a191013f3c62efafcf
#
_cell.length_a   1.000
_cell.length_b   1.000
_cell.length_c   1.000
_cell.angle_alpha   90.00
_cell.angle_beta   90.00
_cell.angle_gamma   90.00
#
_symmetry.space_group_name_H-M   'P 1'
#
loop_
_entity.id
_entity.type
_entity.pdbx_description
1 polymer ?
#
loop_
_entity_poly.entity_id
_entity_poly.type
_entity_poly.pdbx_seq_one_letter_code
_entity_poly.pdbx_strand_id
1 'polypeptide(L)' 'MARLELYGTKACQYTQEMREWLEWRGAEFVEYDVEADRAARERMRELSGGQRTVPVLIEEGRVVQVGWQGRGCLVSGE' A
#
# COMPACT_ATOMS: atom_id res chain seq x y z
N MET A 1 5.63 7.90 16.08
CA MET A 1 6.03 7.96 14.68
C MET A 1 5.55 6.72 13.95
N ALA A 2 4.89 6.91 12.84
CA ALA A 2 4.34 5.79 12.10
C ALA A 2 5.46 5.06 11.37
N ARG A 3 5.53 3.75 11.56
CA ARG A 3 6.49 2.91 10.86
C ARG A 3 5.87 2.12 9.74
N LEU A 4 4.53 2.06 9.75
CA LEU A 4 3.80 1.36 8.71
C LEU A 4 3.39 2.35 7.64
N GLU A 5 3.56 1.92 6.39
CA GLU A 5 3.13 2.70 5.25
C GLU A 5 2.23 1.82 4.40
N LEU A 6 1.06 2.32 4.10
CA LEU A 6 0.10 1.62 3.25
C LEU A 6 0.06 2.31 1.90
N TYR A 7 0.44 1.59 0.87
CA TYR A 7 0.42 2.10 -0.50
C TYR A 7 -0.75 1.47 -1.24
N GLY A 8 -1.63 2.31 -1.74
CA GLY A 8 -2.80 1.79 -2.42
C GLY A 8 -3.46 2.85 -3.28
N THR A 9 -4.70 2.60 -3.67
CA THR A 9 -5.47 3.55 -4.44
C THR A 9 -6.85 3.68 -3.84
N LYS A 10 -7.49 4.81 -4.10
CA LYS A 10 -8.83 5.05 -3.56
C LYS A 10 -9.86 4.13 -4.17
N ALA A 11 -9.63 3.74 -5.41
CA ALA A 11 -10.60 2.91 -6.12
C ALA A 11 -10.48 1.43 -5.79
N CYS A 12 -9.40 1.03 -5.14
CA CYS A 12 -9.17 -0.38 -4.87
C CYS A 12 -9.85 -0.80 -3.59
N GLN A 13 -10.81 -1.70 -3.73
CA GLN A 13 -11.57 -2.21 -2.60
C GLN A 13 -10.66 -2.93 -1.61
N TYR A 14 -9.60 -3.58 -2.09
CA TYR A 14 -8.69 -4.32 -1.21
C TYR A 14 -7.79 -3.37 -0.41
N THR A 15 -7.46 -2.22 -0.98
CA THR A 15 -6.77 -1.18 -0.23
C THR A 15 -7.65 -0.69 0.91
N GLN A 16 -8.94 -0.50 0.63
CA GLN A 16 -9.86 -0.06 1.66
C GLN A 16 -9.98 -1.08 2.77
N GLU A 17 -10.05 -2.38 2.41
CA GLU A 17 -10.17 -3.42 3.42
C GLU A 17 -8.93 -3.47 4.31
N MET A 18 -7.76 -3.32 3.74
CA MET A 18 -6.55 -3.32 4.53
C MET A 18 -6.48 -2.09 5.43
N ARG A 19 -6.90 -0.93 4.92
CA ARG A 19 -6.95 0.29 5.73
C ARG A 19 -7.84 0.09 6.94
N GLU A 20 -9.03 -0.46 6.72
CA GLU A 20 -9.97 -0.67 7.79
C GLU A 20 -9.44 -1.66 8.83
N TRP A 21 -8.76 -2.69 8.35
CA TRP A 21 -8.16 -3.67 9.24
C TRP A 21 -7.08 -3.04 10.11
N LEU A 22 -6.25 -2.19 9.52
CA LEU A 22 -5.21 -1.51 10.28
C LEU A 22 -5.81 -0.55 11.31
N GLU A 23 -6.88 0.15 10.93
CA GLU A 23 -7.56 1.05 11.84
C GLU A 23 -8.21 0.29 12.97
N TRP A 24 -8.80 -0.83 12.65
CA TRP A 24 -9.45 -1.66 13.66
C TRP A 24 -8.45 -2.17 14.69
N ARG A 25 -7.25 -2.49 14.25
CA ARG A 25 -6.20 -2.94 15.15
C ARG A 25 -5.57 -1.82 15.97
N GLY A 26 -5.90 -0.59 15.66
CA GLY A 26 -5.27 0.55 16.31
C GLY A 26 -3.84 0.80 15.86
N ALA A 27 -3.48 0.32 14.68
CA ALA A 27 -2.13 0.51 14.17
C ALA A 27 -1.95 1.93 13.69
N GLU A 28 -0.76 2.47 13.94
CA GLU A 28 -0.38 3.76 13.37
C GLU A 28 0.22 3.54 12.01
N PHE A 29 -0.31 4.22 11.00
CA PHE A 29 0.22 4.07 9.66
C PHE A 29 -0.03 5.33 8.85
N VAL A 30 0.76 5.51 7.81
CA VAL A 30 0.57 6.58 6.84
C VAL A 30 0.12 5.94 5.55
N GLU A 31 -0.92 6.50 4.94
CA GLU A 31 -1.46 5.95 3.71
C GLU A 31 -1.08 6.85 2.54
N TYR A 32 -0.67 6.22 1.44
CA TYR A 32 -0.31 6.92 0.22
C TYR A 32 -1.18 6.42 -0.93
N ASP A 33 -1.68 7.36 -1.72
CA ASP A 33 -2.43 7.05 -2.94
C ASP A 33 -1.45 7.06 -4.11
N VAL A 34 -1.08 5.88 -4.58
CA VAL A 34 -0.03 5.80 -5.59
C VAL A 34 -0.49 6.20 -6.97
N GLU A 35 -1.79 6.41 -7.16
CA GLU A 35 -2.28 6.99 -8.42
C GLU A 35 -2.19 8.50 -8.42
N ALA A 36 -2.38 9.11 -7.27
CA ALA A 36 -2.31 10.55 -7.14
C ALA A 36 -0.92 11.06 -6.83
N ASP A 37 -0.10 10.23 -6.21
CA ASP A 37 1.22 10.63 -5.73
C ASP A 37 2.29 9.82 -6.46
N ARG A 38 2.92 10.46 -7.43
CA ARG A 38 3.92 9.79 -8.26
C ARG A 38 5.14 9.37 -7.46
N ALA A 39 5.56 10.20 -6.52
CA ALA A 39 6.72 9.86 -5.70
C ALA A 39 6.43 8.63 -4.85
N ALA A 40 5.22 8.54 -4.32
CA ALA A 40 4.83 7.37 -3.55
C ALA A 40 4.80 6.12 -4.41
N ARG A 41 4.31 6.26 -5.64
CA ARG A 41 4.30 5.12 -6.55
C ARG A 41 5.71 4.62 -6.85
N GLU A 42 6.64 5.53 -7.07
CA GLU A 42 8.02 5.15 -7.34
C GLU A 42 8.65 4.51 -6.12
N ARG A 43 8.36 5.04 -4.94
CA ARG A 43 8.87 4.47 -3.71
C ARG A 43 8.34 3.05 -3.51
N MET A 44 7.05 2.84 -3.78
CA MET A 44 6.47 1.51 -3.68
C MET A 44 7.16 0.54 -4.62
N ARG A 45 7.40 0.98 -5.86
CA ARG A 45 8.05 0.12 -6.83
C ARG A 45 9.48 -0.22 -6.43
N GLU A 46 10.20 0.76 -5.91
CA GLU A 46 11.56 0.52 -5.45
C GLU A 46 11.61 -0.47 -4.30
N LEU A 47 10.78 -0.25 -3.29
CA LEU A 47 10.84 -1.06 -2.08
C LEU A 47 10.31 -2.46 -2.31
N SER A 48 9.41 -2.62 -3.27
CA SER A 48 8.76 -3.91 -3.51
C SER A 48 9.35 -4.68 -4.68
N GLY A 49 10.42 -4.18 -5.28
CA GLY A 49 11.04 -4.86 -6.40
C GLY A 49 10.23 -4.80 -7.68
N GLY A 50 9.50 -3.71 -7.89
CA GLY A 50 8.75 -3.51 -9.13
C GLY A 50 7.29 -3.92 -9.05
N GLN A 51 6.77 -4.12 -7.85
CA GLN A 51 5.39 -4.55 -7.67
C GLN A 51 4.42 -3.48 -8.14
N ARG A 52 3.37 -3.89 -8.84
CA ARG A 52 2.30 -3.00 -9.27
C ARG A 52 0.97 -3.31 -8.60
N THR A 53 0.92 -4.37 -7.82
CA THR A 53 -0.29 -4.76 -7.12
C THR A 53 -0.41 -3.94 -5.84
N VAL A 54 -1.59 -3.39 -5.62
CA VAL A 54 -1.90 -2.71 -4.36
C VAL A 54 -3.00 -3.48 -3.66
N PRO A 55 -3.13 -3.38 -2.36
CA PRO A 55 -2.31 -2.59 -1.45
C PRO A 55 -0.97 -3.25 -1.17
N VAL A 56 0.01 -2.43 -0.83
CA VAL A 56 1.31 -2.91 -0.36
C VAL A 56 1.53 -2.32 1.02
N LEU A 57 1.83 -3.18 1.97
CA LEU A 57 2.09 -2.75 3.33
C LEU A 57 3.58 -2.83 3.58
N ILE A 58 4.15 -1.73 4.01
CA ILE A 58 5.58 -1.63 4.24
C ILE A 58 5.81 -1.23 5.68
N GLU A 59 6.72 -1.94 6.34
CA GLU A 59 7.10 -1.63 7.71
C GLU A 59 8.59 -1.37 7.75
N GLU A 60 8.95 -0.15 8.14
CA GLU A 60 10.36 0.23 8.27
C GLU A 60 11.16 -0.06 7.01
N GLY A 61 10.56 0.28 5.86
CA GLY A 61 11.24 0.11 4.58
C GLY A 61 11.19 -1.29 4.01
N ARG A 62 10.50 -2.21 4.65
CA ARG A 62 10.39 -3.60 4.19
C ARG A 62 8.96 -3.92 3.83
N VAL A 63 8.78 -4.59 2.70
CA VAL A 63 7.47 -5.06 2.31
C VAL A 63 7.08 -6.23 3.20
N VAL A 64 5.97 -6.07 3.93
CA VAL A 64 5.49 -7.15 4.78
C VAL A 64 4.26 -7.82 4.19
N GLN A 65 3.57 -7.18 3.24
CA GLN A 65 2.42 -7.79 2.62
C GLN A 65 2.13 -7.12 1.29
N VAL A 66 1.83 -7.94 0.27
CA VAL A 66 1.40 -7.46 -1.03
C VAL A 66 0.00 -8.00 -1.27
N GLY A 67 -0.94 -7.10 -1.52
CA GLY A 67 -2.33 -7.49 -1.69
C GLY A 67 -3.02 -7.71 -0.38
N TRP A 68 -4.29 -8.09 -0.47
CA TRP A 68 -5.13 -8.37 0.70
C TRP A 68 -5.77 -9.71 0.49
N GLN A 69 -5.42 -10.67 1.36
CA GLN A 69 -5.96 -12.04 1.29
C GLN A 69 -5.77 -12.65 -0.09
N GLY A 70 -4.59 -12.43 -0.67
CA GLY A 70 -4.26 -12.98 -1.97
C GLY A 70 -4.85 -12.23 -3.14
N ARG A 71 -5.45 -11.07 -2.91
CA ARG A 71 -6.09 -10.29 -3.96
C ARG A 71 -5.57 -8.87 -3.95
N GLY A 72 -5.75 -8.18 -5.07
CA GLY A 72 -5.32 -6.81 -5.17
C GLY A 72 -5.74 -6.21 -6.48
N CYS A 73 -5.38 -4.94 -6.64
CA CYS A 73 -5.65 -4.21 -7.86
C CYS A 73 -4.32 -3.87 -8.51
N LEU A 74 -4.31 -3.79 -9.83
CA LEU A 74 -3.11 -3.39 -10.55
C LEU A 74 -3.12 -1.89 -10.76
N VAL A 75 -1.98 -1.26 -10.50
CA VAL A 75 -1.80 0.16 -10.76
C VAL A 75 -1.28 0.29 -12.17
N SER A 76 -2.00 1.02 -13.02
CA SER A 76 -1.57 1.24 -14.39
C SER A 76 -0.70 2.48 -14.42
N GLY A 77 0.06 2.57 -15.47
CA GLY A 77 0.91 3.70 -15.68
C GLY A 77 2.29 3.45 -15.17
N GLU A 78 3.11 4.29 -15.49
CA GLU A 78 4.41 4.08 -15.20
C GLU A 78 5.09 5.11 -14.71
#